data_911e1bcb178637629dec8d343d47fb9a
#
_entry.id   911e1bcb178637629dec8d343d47fb9a
#
_cell.length_a   1.000
_cell.length_b   1.000
_cell.length_c   1.000
_cell.angle_alpha   90.00
_cell.angle_beta   90.00
_cell.angle_gamma   90.00
#
_symmetry.space_group_name_H-M   'P 1'
#
loop_
_entity.id
_entity.type
_entity.pdbx_description
1 polymer ?
#
loop_
_entity_poly.entity_id
_entity_poly.type
_entity_poly.pdbx_seq_one_letter_code
_entity_poly.pdbx_strand_id
1 'polypeptide(L)'
;MCRINFTFSKKKNFIFDGIYDGKTARSRPDPALLPDGFLLCGNSSHWSNAEETINLLNNVIKPYVDQVIKKLGLPENQKALLIWDDFRGHTASNVQNLLPSLNIVASDVPKNLTHLLSPLDLTVNRTLKRIEQDDSAEYISAEITRCLQISPRIDDIKVNTGKPILRNLHAKTITKAFAYFQGPEGKQNILQGWKAAGIWKAVKSLRDAQNIMDTNGLVDPFSRLTLID
;
A
#
# COMPACT_ATOMS: atom_id res chain seq x y z
N MET A 1 -12.18 -0.39 -11.08
CA MET A 1 -10.96 0.36 -10.71
C MET A 1 -10.45 -0.26 -9.43
N CYS A 2 -9.27 -0.85 -9.42
CA CYS A 2 -8.72 -1.51 -8.24
C CYS A 2 -8.09 -0.46 -7.32
N ARG A 3 -8.37 -0.47 -6.02
CA ARG A 3 -7.63 0.33 -5.02
C ARG A 3 -6.53 -0.50 -4.42
N ILE A 4 -5.35 0.09 -4.31
CA ILE A 4 -4.13 -0.53 -3.85
C ILE A 4 -3.73 0.12 -2.54
N ASN A 5 -3.61 -0.67 -1.49
CA ASN A 5 -3.05 -0.23 -0.23
C ASN A 5 -1.64 -0.81 -0.08
N PHE A 6 -0.65 0.06 0.09
CA PHE A 6 0.74 -0.36 0.28
C PHE A 6 1.11 -0.36 1.76
N THR A 7 1.70 -1.44 2.19
CA THR A 7 2.38 -1.52 3.49
C THR A 7 3.76 -2.15 3.26
N PHE A 8 4.83 -1.51 3.73
CA PHE A 8 6.20 -1.93 3.43
C PHE A 8 6.82 -2.72 4.58
N SER A 9 7.32 -3.93 4.29
CA SER A 9 8.19 -4.71 5.20
C SER A 9 9.40 -5.27 4.45
N LYS A 10 10.57 -5.33 5.10
CA LYS A 10 11.83 -5.80 4.50
C LYS A 10 11.96 -7.33 4.38
N LYS A 11 11.07 -8.16 4.94
CA LYS A 11 11.15 -9.63 4.88
C LYS A 11 9.78 -10.28 4.70
N LYS A 12 9.59 -10.89 3.56
CA LYS A 12 8.67 -12.02 3.19
C LYS A 12 7.16 -11.93 3.44
N ASN A 13 6.59 -10.90 4.06
CA ASN A 13 5.15 -10.81 4.21
C ASN A 13 4.67 -9.45 3.73
N PHE A 14 4.59 -9.31 2.41
CA PHE A 14 3.85 -8.21 1.80
C PHE A 14 2.47 -8.73 1.47
N ILE A 15 1.49 -8.01 1.92
CA ILE A 15 0.13 -8.27 1.54
C ILE A 15 -0.30 -7.10 0.70
N PHE A 16 -0.52 -7.39 -0.53
CA PHE A 16 -1.16 -6.53 -1.48
C PHE A 16 -2.64 -6.88 -1.49
N ASP A 17 -3.46 -5.96 -1.02
CA ASP A 17 -4.90 -6.11 -1.11
C ASP A 17 -5.39 -5.67 -2.48
N GLY A 18 -5.35 -6.58 -3.42
CA GLY A 18 -5.98 -6.42 -4.73
C GLY A 18 -7.41 -6.90 -4.65
N ILE A 19 -8.39 -5.98 -4.60
CA ILE A 19 -9.80 -6.34 -4.58
C ILE A 19 -10.27 -6.57 -6.01
N TYR A 20 -10.57 -7.82 -6.31
CA TYR A 20 -11.03 -8.26 -7.63
C TYR A 20 -12.53 -8.56 -7.65
N ASP A 21 -13.11 -8.54 -8.86
CA ASP A 21 -14.51 -8.87 -9.12
C ASP A 21 -14.77 -10.36 -8.84
N GLY A 22 -15.45 -10.66 -7.76
CA GLY A 22 -15.93 -11.99 -7.41
C GLY A 22 -14.99 -12.81 -6.53
N LYS A 23 -15.56 -13.90 -5.97
CA LYS A 23 -14.89 -14.77 -4.99
C LYS A 23 -14.20 -16.00 -5.59
N THR A 24 -14.31 -16.22 -6.90
CA THR A 24 -13.81 -17.43 -7.56
C THR A 24 -12.36 -17.25 -8.05
N ALA A 25 -11.63 -18.37 -8.22
CA ALA A 25 -10.30 -18.34 -8.80
C ALA A 25 -10.26 -17.71 -10.20
N ARG A 26 -11.33 -17.87 -10.99
CA ARG A 26 -11.46 -17.26 -12.34
C ARG A 26 -11.56 -15.73 -12.33
N SER A 27 -11.90 -15.13 -11.19
CA SER A 27 -12.00 -13.69 -11.03
C SER A 27 -10.70 -13.05 -10.54
N ARG A 28 -9.66 -13.83 -10.28
CA ARG A 28 -8.35 -13.38 -9.80
C ARG A 28 -7.31 -13.43 -10.93
N PRO A 29 -6.24 -12.64 -10.87
CA PRO A 29 -5.11 -12.81 -11.76
C PRO A 29 -4.42 -14.15 -11.53
N ASP A 30 -3.56 -14.54 -12.45
CA ASP A 30 -2.68 -15.68 -12.27
C ASP A 30 -1.74 -15.42 -11.07
N PRO A 31 -1.78 -16.27 -10.03
CA PRO A 31 -0.93 -16.11 -8.85
C PRO A 31 0.57 -16.09 -9.15
N ALA A 32 1.01 -16.78 -10.21
CA ALA A 32 2.40 -16.80 -10.64
C ALA A 32 2.94 -15.43 -11.09
N LEU A 33 2.05 -14.46 -11.35
CA LEU A 33 2.41 -13.10 -11.72
C LEU A 33 2.69 -12.19 -10.52
N LEU A 34 2.42 -12.66 -9.31
CA LEU A 34 2.57 -11.89 -8.09
C LEU A 34 3.71 -12.44 -7.23
N PRO A 35 4.41 -11.58 -6.49
CA PRO A 35 5.40 -12.04 -5.52
C PRO A 35 4.77 -12.91 -4.43
N ASP A 36 5.57 -13.80 -3.85
CA ASP A 36 5.15 -14.60 -2.70
C ASP A 36 4.70 -13.70 -1.54
N GLY A 37 3.63 -14.09 -0.87
CA GLY A 37 3.09 -13.38 0.29
C GLY A 37 2.08 -12.27 -0.05
N PHE A 38 1.69 -12.13 -1.32
CA PHE A 38 0.59 -11.24 -1.70
C PHE A 38 -0.76 -11.86 -1.35
N LEU A 39 -1.59 -11.11 -0.61
CA LEU A 39 -2.97 -11.48 -0.32
C LEU A 39 -3.90 -10.95 -1.41
N LEU A 40 -4.61 -11.86 -2.05
CA LEU A 40 -5.64 -11.50 -3.03
C LEU A 40 -7.01 -11.61 -2.40
N CYS A 41 -7.70 -10.50 -2.29
CA CYS A 41 -9.08 -10.43 -1.85
C CYS A 41 -10.03 -10.23 -3.04
N GLY A 42 -11.29 -10.57 -2.86
CA GLY A 42 -12.30 -10.36 -3.89
C GLY A 42 -13.69 -10.27 -3.30
N ASN A 43 -14.44 -9.28 -3.74
CA ASN A 43 -15.84 -9.11 -3.40
C ASN A 43 -16.63 -8.62 -4.61
N SER A 44 -17.97 -8.65 -4.51
CA SER A 44 -18.85 -8.27 -5.61
C SER A 44 -18.91 -6.76 -5.89
N SER A 45 -18.46 -5.93 -4.93
CA SER A 45 -18.50 -4.47 -5.08
C SER A 45 -17.21 -3.88 -5.65
N HIS A 46 -16.11 -4.64 -5.70
CA HIS A 46 -14.76 -4.20 -6.11
C HIS A 46 -14.18 -3.06 -5.23
N TRP A 47 -14.80 -2.82 -4.10
CA TRP A 47 -14.39 -1.78 -3.17
C TRP A 47 -13.97 -2.38 -1.84
N SER A 48 -13.00 -1.77 -1.20
CA SER A 48 -12.70 -2.08 0.19
C SER A 48 -13.94 -1.86 1.07
N ASN A 49 -14.06 -2.65 2.11
CA ASN A 49 -15.12 -2.58 3.10
C ASN A 49 -14.54 -2.91 4.48
N ALA A 50 -15.40 -2.96 5.51
CA ALA A 50 -14.95 -3.26 6.87
C ALA A 50 -14.33 -4.67 7.01
N GLU A 51 -14.84 -5.67 6.29
CA GLU A 51 -14.31 -7.03 6.31
C GLU A 51 -12.91 -7.10 5.71
N GLU A 52 -12.70 -6.44 4.56
CA GLU A 52 -11.39 -6.34 3.92
C GLU A 52 -10.41 -5.52 4.78
N THR A 53 -10.88 -4.48 5.47
CA THR A 53 -10.07 -3.70 6.41
C THR A 53 -9.63 -4.57 7.60
N ILE A 54 -10.51 -5.38 8.17
CA ILE A 54 -10.17 -6.33 9.24
C ILE A 54 -9.15 -7.36 8.75
N ASN A 55 -9.34 -7.87 7.54
CA ASN A 55 -8.42 -8.81 6.91
C ASN A 55 -7.02 -8.18 6.73
N LEU A 56 -6.96 -6.94 6.25
CA LEU A 56 -5.72 -6.15 6.13
C LEU A 56 -5.05 -5.95 7.49
N LEU A 57 -5.81 -5.56 8.53
CA LEU A 57 -5.26 -5.34 9.86
C LEU A 57 -4.64 -6.61 10.45
N ASN A 58 -5.34 -7.75 10.36
CA ASN A 58 -4.89 -9.00 10.96
C ASN A 58 -3.74 -9.68 10.21
N ASN A 59 -3.78 -9.66 8.88
CA ASN A 59 -2.85 -10.45 8.06
C ASN A 59 -1.66 -9.65 7.53
N VAL A 60 -1.76 -8.30 7.57
CA VAL A 60 -0.70 -7.41 7.06
C VAL A 60 -0.12 -6.54 8.13
N ILE A 61 -0.97 -5.65 8.67
CA ILE A 61 -0.50 -4.56 9.51
C ILE A 61 0.01 -5.10 10.84
N LYS A 62 -0.78 -5.98 11.50
CA LYS A 62 -0.35 -6.57 12.79
C LYS A 62 0.94 -7.39 12.68
N PRO A 63 1.08 -8.33 11.74
CA PRO A 63 2.35 -9.06 11.56
C PRO A 63 3.53 -8.15 11.26
N TYR A 64 3.32 -7.08 10.48
CA TYR A 64 4.36 -6.10 10.22
C TYR A 64 4.78 -5.35 11.48
N VAL A 65 3.80 -4.85 12.26
CA VAL A 65 4.05 -4.16 13.54
C VAL A 65 4.84 -5.06 14.49
N ASP A 66 4.43 -6.31 14.65
CA ASP A 66 5.12 -7.26 15.54
C ASP A 66 6.56 -7.53 15.10
N GLN A 67 6.78 -7.63 13.79
CA GLN A 67 8.12 -7.80 13.24
C GLN A 67 9.00 -6.58 13.53
N VAL A 68 8.46 -5.37 13.39
CA VAL A 68 9.18 -4.12 13.69
C VAL A 68 9.49 -4.01 15.18
N ILE A 69 8.52 -4.28 16.05
CA ILE A 69 8.69 -4.31 17.51
C ILE A 69 9.83 -5.26 17.89
N LYS A 70 9.78 -6.49 17.38
CA LYS A 70 10.83 -7.51 17.62
C LYS A 70 12.19 -7.06 17.09
N LYS A 71 12.23 -6.47 15.89
CA LYS A 71 13.48 -6.02 15.26
C LYS A 71 14.14 -4.88 16.03
N LEU A 72 13.33 -3.98 16.59
CA LEU A 72 13.82 -2.83 17.36
C LEU A 72 14.01 -3.13 18.86
N GLY A 73 13.66 -4.34 19.33
CA GLY A 73 13.72 -4.71 20.74
C GLY A 73 12.79 -3.90 21.62
N LEU A 74 11.64 -3.45 21.07
CA LEU A 74 10.63 -2.70 21.79
C LEU A 74 9.75 -3.63 22.65
N PRO A 75 9.07 -3.10 23.68
CA PRO A 75 8.10 -3.88 24.46
C PRO A 75 7.01 -4.48 23.57
N GLU A 76 6.57 -5.71 23.87
CA GLU A 76 5.53 -6.40 23.08
C GLU A 76 4.20 -5.64 23.01
N ASN A 77 3.89 -4.83 24.04
CA ASN A 77 2.70 -3.98 24.09
C ASN A 77 2.92 -2.59 23.48
N GLN A 78 4.03 -2.36 22.77
CA GLN A 78 4.29 -1.11 22.10
C GLN A 78 3.15 -0.78 21.13
N LYS A 79 2.58 0.41 21.26
CA LYS A 79 1.53 0.89 20.35
C LYS A 79 2.14 1.36 19.03
N ALA A 80 1.46 1.02 17.93
CA ALA A 80 1.74 1.53 16.60
C ALA A 80 0.73 2.61 16.20
N LEU A 81 1.17 3.64 15.50
CA LEU A 81 0.30 4.66 14.91
C LEU A 81 -0.01 4.29 13.46
N LEU A 82 -1.30 4.13 13.17
CA LEU A 82 -1.81 3.94 11.81
C LEU A 82 -2.47 5.23 11.33
N ILE A 83 -2.00 5.76 10.21
CA ILE A 83 -2.58 6.95 9.59
C ILE A 83 -3.30 6.49 8.32
N TRP A 84 -4.59 6.76 8.22
CA TRP A 84 -5.42 6.41 7.08
C TRP A 84 -6.43 7.51 6.73
N ASP A 85 -7.13 7.37 5.60
CA ASP A 85 -8.18 8.30 5.19
C ASP A 85 -9.51 8.03 5.90
N ASP A 86 -10.40 9.01 5.87
CA ASP A 86 -11.77 8.90 6.39
C ASP A 86 -12.65 8.10 5.41
N PHE A 87 -12.39 6.80 5.34
CA PHE A 87 -13.16 5.87 4.54
C PHE A 87 -14.13 5.06 5.43
N ARG A 88 -15.36 4.83 4.96
CA ARG A 88 -16.39 4.12 5.74
C ARG A 88 -15.96 2.73 6.25
N GLY A 89 -15.15 2.03 5.50
CA GLY A 89 -14.56 0.76 5.93
C GLY A 89 -13.64 0.91 7.14
N HIS A 90 -12.93 2.02 7.27
CA HIS A 90 -12.05 2.31 8.39
C HIS A 90 -12.83 2.73 9.65
N THR A 91 -13.90 3.50 9.49
CA THR A 91 -14.69 4.03 10.60
C THR A 91 -15.78 3.07 11.11
N ALA A 92 -15.92 1.89 10.51
CA ALA A 92 -16.87 0.87 10.95
C ALA A 92 -16.58 0.40 12.39
N SER A 93 -17.64 0.22 13.21
CA SER A 93 -17.51 -0.09 14.64
C SER A 93 -16.69 -1.35 14.91
N ASN A 94 -16.85 -2.40 14.09
CA ASN A 94 -16.08 -3.64 14.21
C ASN A 94 -14.59 -3.45 13.92
N VAL A 95 -14.24 -2.54 13.02
CA VAL A 95 -12.83 -2.17 12.74
C VAL A 95 -12.26 -1.37 13.91
N GLN A 96 -12.96 -0.34 14.37
CA GLN A 96 -12.52 0.51 15.48
C GLN A 96 -12.35 -0.28 16.78
N ASN A 97 -13.26 -1.23 17.07
CA ASN A 97 -13.17 -2.08 18.24
C ASN A 97 -12.01 -3.10 18.19
N LEU A 98 -11.51 -3.42 16.97
CA LEU A 98 -10.38 -4.32 16.79
C LEU A 98 -9.03 -3.65 17.10
N LEU A 99 -8.86 -2.37 16.77
CA LEU A 99 -7.58 -1.67 16.86
C LEU A 99 -6.89 -1.76 18.23
N PRO A 100 -7.59 -1.56 19.36
CA PRO A 100 -6.97 -1.67 20.69
C PRO A 100 -6.38 -3.07 20.97
N SER A 101 -7.06 -4.14 20.53
CA SER A 101 -6.58 -5.52 20.71
C SER A 101 -5.32 -5.83 19.89
N LEU A 102 -5.07 -5.07 18.84
CA LEU A 102 -3.87 -5.15 18.00
C LEU A 102 -2.73 -4.23 18.47
N ASN A 103 -2.91 -3.48 19.55
CA ASN A 103 -2.02 -2.40 19.99
C ASN A 103 -1.82 -1.32 18.91
N ILE A 104 -2.86 -1.02 18.14
CA ILE A 104 -2.85 0.01 17.10
C ILE A 104 -3.69 1.20 17.54
N VAL A 105 -3.16 2.39 17.34
CA VAL A 105 -3.88 3.67 17.45
C VAL A 105 -4.04 4.22 16.05
N ALA A 106 -5.28 4.42 15.62
CA ALA A 106 -5.56 5.03 14.33
C ALA A 106 -5.69 6.55 14.43
N SER A 107 -5.26 7.24 13.39
CA SER A 107 -5.46 8.67 13.19
C SER A 107 -6.02 8.88 11.79
N ASP A 108 -7.20 9.46 11.71
CA ASP A 108 -7.86 9.70 10.43
C ASP A 108 -7.34 11.02 9.82
N VAL A 109 -6.99 10.96 8.52
CA VAL A 109 -6.78 12.18 7.74
C VAL A 109 -8.14 12.83 7.53
N PRO A 110 -8.33 14.10 7.93
CA PRO A 110 -9.64 14.77 7.80
C PRO A 110 -10.14 14.77 6.35
N LYS A 111 -11.46 14.79 6.20
CA LYS A 111 -12.11 14.86 4.88
C LYS A 111 -11.54 15.98 4.03
N ASN A 112 -11.36 15.71 2.74
CA ASN A 112 -10.84 16.66 1.75
C ASN A 112 -9.41 17.17 2.00
N LEU A 113 -8.67 16.59 2.98
CA LEU A 113 -7.27 16.96 3.25
C LEU A 113 -6.26 15.87 2.86
N THR A 114 -6.69 14.77 2.23
CA THR A 114 -5.79 13.69 1.78
C THR A 114 -4.71 14.19 0.82
N HIS A 115 -5.04 15.17 -0.03
CA HIS A 115 -4.09 15.81 -0.95
C HIS A 115 -3.01 16.66 -0.25
N LEU A 116 -3.14 16.95 1.05
CA LEU A 116 -2.16 17.69 1.86
C LEU A 116 -1.50 16.85 2.93
N LEU A 117 -2.23 15.90 3.52
CA LEU A 117 -1.83 15.18 4.72
C LEU A 117 -1.64 13.68 4.54
N SER A 118 -2.02 13.10 3.38
CA SER A 118 -1.78 11.70 3.10
C SER A 118 -0.43 11.51 2.39
N PRO A 119 0.57 10.87 3.03
CA PRO A 119 1.84 10.58 2.37
C PRO A 119 1.69 9.79 1.07
N LEU A 120 0.70 8.88 1.03
CA LEU A 120 0.43 8.06 -0.16
C LEU A 120 -0.08 8.90 -1.33
N ASP A 121 -1.02 9.83 -1.09
CA ASP A 121 -1.61 10.65 -2.14
C ASP A 121 -0.63 11.70 -2.67
N LEU A 122 0.27 12.18 -1.82
CA LEU A 122 1.26 13.18 -2.20
C LEU A 122 2.31 12.64 -3.17
N THR A 123 2.74 11.38 -3.04
CA THR A 123 3.83 10.83 -3.85
C THR A 123 3.57 9.43 -4.39
N VAL A 124 3.29 8.45 -3.54
CA VAL A 124 3.24 7.02 -3.90
C VAL A 124 2.16 6.74 -4.95
N ASN A 125 0.93 7.21 -4.72
CA ASN A 125 -0.19 6.99 -5.63
C ASN A 125 0.04 7.62 -7.01
N ARG A 126 0.73 8.77 -7.07
CA ARG A 126 1.10 9.40 -8.35
C ARG A 126 2.08 8.53 -9.14
N THR A 127 3.10 8.02 -8.47
CA THR A 127 4.09 7.14 -9.09
C THR A 127 3.46 5.83 -9.55
N LEU A 128 2.60 5.23 -8.72
CA LEU A 128 1.87 4.03 -9.09
C LEU A 128 1.02 4.25 -10.36
N LYS A 129 0.22 5.32 -10.38
CA LYS A 129 -0.62 5.65 -11.55
C LYS A 129 0.22 5.85 -12.82
N ARG A 130 1.42 6.43 -12.70
CA ARG A 130 2.33 6.57 -13.85
C ARG A 130 2.77 5.21 -14.36
N ILE A 131 3.19 4.29 -13.46
CA ILE A 131 3.57 2.93 -13.85
C ILE A 131 2.41 2.21 -14.53
N GLU A 132 1.17 2.35 -14.00
CA GLU A 132 -0.03 1.77 -14.62
C GLU A 132 -0.31 2.35 -16.02
N GLN A 133 -0.13 3.65 -16.21
CA GLN A 133 -0.30 4.32 -17.48
C GLN A 133 0.74 3.87 -18.51
N ASP A 134 2.01 3.81 -18.10
CA ASP A 134 3.12 3.40 -18.96
C ASP A 134 2.93 1.93 -19.41
N ASP A 135 2.61 1.01 -18.49
CA ASP A 135 2.37 -0.40 -18.83
C ASP A 135 1.13 -0.59 -19.71
N SER A 136 0.08 0.19 -19.46
CA SER A 136 -1.13 0.16 -20.30
C SER A 136 -0.85 0.66 -21.72
N ALA A 137 -0.07 1.74 -21.86
CA ALA A 137 0.33 2.28 -23.15
C ALA A 137 1.23 1.28 -23.91
N GLU A 138 2.18 0.66 -23.23
CA GLU A 138 3.03 -0.40 -23.79
C GLU A 138 2.21 -1.58 -24.31
N TYR A 139 1.26 -2.07 -23.50
CA TYR A 139 0.35 -3.15 -23.89
C TYR A 139 -0.47 -2.79 -25.13
N ILE A 140 -1.10 -1.60 -25.15
CA ILE A 140 -1.92 -1.14 -26.27
C ILE A 140 -1.06 -1.03 -27.54
N SER A 141 0.13 -0.45 -27.44
CA SER A 141 1.06 -0.30 -28.56
C SER A 141 1.49 -1.65 -29.14
N ALA A 142 1.80 -2.62 -28.26
CA ALA A 142 2.15 -3.98 -28.69
C ALA A 142 0.98 -4.69 -29.39
N GLU A 143 -0.25 -4.54 -28.87
CA GLU A 143 -1.44 -5.14 -29.50
C GLU A 143 -1.76 -4.49 -30.86
N ILE A 144 -1.64 -3.17 -31.00
CA ILE A 144 -1.80 -2.48 -32.27
C ILE A 144 -0.77 -3.00 -33.28
N THR A 145 0.50 -3.07 -32.89
CA THR A 145 1.57 -3.59 -33.73
C THR A 145 1.30 -5.02 -34.19
N ARG A 146 0.85 -5.89 -33.28
CA ARG A 146 0.45 -7.25 -33.59
C ARG A 146 -0.72 -7.29 -34.60
N CYS A 147 -1.74 -6.44 -34.43
CA CYS A 147 -2.87 -6.39 -35.36
C CYS A 147 -2.43 -5.94 -36.75
N LEU A 148 -1.56 -4.92 -36.85
CA LEU A 148 -1.05 -4.38 -38.12
C LEU A 148 -0.18 -5.41 -38.88
N GLN A 149 0.52 -6.31 -38.17
CA GLN A 149 1.24 -7.42 -38.79
C GLN A 149 0.31 -8.46 -39.43
N ILE A 150 -0.91 -8.60 -38.91
CA ILE A 150 -1.91 -9.53 -39.46
C ILE A 150 -2.71 -8.87 -40.60
N SER A 151 -3.17 -7.64 -40.39
CA SER A 151 -3.86 -6.83 -41.39
C SER A 151 -3.39 -5.37 -41.33
N PRO A 152 -2.97 -4.77 -42.46
CA PRO A 152 -2.52 -3.37 -42.48
C PRO A 152 -3.69 -2.36 -42.43
N ARG A 153 -4.92 -2.81 -42.31
CA ARG A 153 -6.11 -1.95 -42.28
C ARG A 153 -6.38 -1.48 -40.87
N ILE A 154 -6.50 -0.17 -40.68
CA ILE A 154 -6.80 0.46 -39.38
C ILE A 154 -8.12 -0.07 -38.78
N ASP A 155 -9.12 -0.30 -39.63
CA ASP A 155 -10.45 -0.78 -39.22
C ASP A 155 -10.43 -2.20 -38.63
N ASP A 156 -9.38 -2.98 -38.88
CA ASP A 156 -9.21 -4.34 -38.37
C ASP A 156 -8.51 -4.37 -36.99
N ILE A 157 -8.04 -3.20 -36.50
CA ILE A 157 -7.35 -3.14 -35.22
C ILE A 157 -8.34 -3.35 -34.07
N LYS A 158 -8.20 -4.49 -33.38
CA LYS A 158 -8.98 -4.81 -32.19
C LYS A 158 -8.05 -5.17 -31.03
N VAL A 159 -7.83 -4.18 -30.16
CA VAL A 159 -7.08 -4.41 -28.92
C VAL A 159 -7.88 -5.31 -27.99
N ASN A 160 -7.26 -6.37 -27.50
CA ASN A 160 -7.93 -7.29 -26.60
C ASN A 160 -7.96 -6.72 -25.17
N THR A 161 -9.12 -6.23 -24.77
CA THR A 161 -9.37 -5.68 -23.42
C THR A 161 -10.21 -6.62 -22.54
N GLY A 162 -10.16 -7.92 -22.82
CA GLY A 162 -10.87 -8.92 -22.03
C GLY A 162 -10.46 -8.91 -20.56
N LYS A 163 -11.42 -9.07 -19.65
CA LYS A 163 -11.18 -9.03 -18.19
C LYS A 163 -10.01 -9.90 -17.70
N PRO A 164 -9.81 -11.14 -18.17
CA PRO A 164 -8.66 -11.96 -17.75
C PRO A 164 -7.32 -11.35 -18.12
N ILE A 165 -7.23 -10.76 -19.31
CA ILE A 165 -6.00 -10.13 -19.81
C ILE A 165 -5.67 -8.89 -19.00
N LEU A 166 -6.66 -8.01 -18.80
CA LEU A 166 -6.47 -6.79 -18.02
C LEU A 166 -6.10 -7.08 -16.56
N ARG A 167 -6.65 -8.16 -15.96
CA ARG A 167 -6.26 -8.58 -14.61
C ARG A 167 -4.79 -9.02 -14.54
N ASN A 168 -4.36 -9.81 -15.50
CA ASN A 168 -2.98 -10.28 -15.54
C ASN A 168 -2.01 -9.12 -15.87
N LEU A 169 -2.40 -8.20 -16.72
CA LEU A 169 -1.65 -6.96 -16.97
C LEU A 169 -1.50 -6.17 -15.67
N HIS A 170 -2.59 -5.94 -14.97
CA HIS A 170 -2.59 -5.24 -13.69
C HIS A 170 -1.70 -5.94 -12.64
N ALA A 171 -1.75 -7.28 -12.53
CA ALA A 171 -0.88 -8.02 -11.63
C ALA A 171 0.62 -7.82 -11.95
N LYS A 172 0.98 -7.83 -13.23
CA LYS A 172 2.37 -7.51 -13.67
C LYS A 172 2.77 -6.09 -13.30
N THR A 173 1.90 -5.12 -13.56
CA THR A 173 2.10 -3.71 -13.21
C THR A 173 2.32 -3.52 -11.71
N ILE A 174 1.52 -4.21 -10.89
CA ILE A 174 1.67 -4.21 -9.45
C ILE A 174 3.03 -4.78 -9.02
N THR A 175 3.44 -5.89 -9.61
CA THR A 175 4.74 -6.51 -9.32
C THR A 175 5.90 -5.56 -9.69
N LYS A 176 5.79 -4.87 -10.82
CA LYS A 176 6.75 -3.84 -11.25
C LYS A 176 6.78 -2.64 -10.29
N ALA A 177 5.60 -2.14 -9.90
CA ALA A 177 5.49 -1.06 -8.92
C ALA A 177 6.08 -1.46 -7.55
N PHE A 178 5.81 -2.69 -7.11
CA PHE A 178 6.38 -3.23 -5.89
C PHE A 178 7.91 -3.26 -5.95
N ALA A 179 8.49 -3.78 -7.03
CA ALA A 179 9.94 -3.80 -7.22
C ALA A 179 10.53 -2.37 -7.20
N TYR A 180 9.86 -1.40 -7.83
CA TYR A 180 10.27 0.00 -7.79
C TYR A 180 10.32 0.53 -6.35
N PHE A 181 9.25 0.32 -5.56
CA PHE A 181 9.20 0.82 -4.18
C PHE A 181 10.15 0.10 -3.22
N GLN A 182 10.66 -1.07 -3.57
CA GLN A 182 11.74 -1.75 -2.84
C GLN A 182 13.13 -1.13 -3.14
N GLY A 183 13.27 -0.50 -4.27
CA GLY A 183 14.50 0.15 -4.71
C GLY A 183 14.77 1.49 -3.98
N PRO A 184 15.97 2.05 -4.17
CA PRO A 184 16.37 3.29 -3.50
C PRO A 184 15.49 4.48 -3.90
N GLU A 185 15.12 4.60 -5.17
CA GLU A 185 14.25 5.67 -5.67
C GLU A 185 12.85 5.61 -5.08
N GLY A 186 12.26 4.40 -5.00
CA GLY A 186 10.96 4.19 -4.42
C GLY A 186 10.92 4.48 -2.92
N LYS A 187 11.96 4.10 -2.18
CA LYS A 187 12.12 4.45 -0.76
C LYS A 187 12.21 5.96 -0.57
N GLN A 188 12.98 6.65 -1.42
CA GLN A 188 13.08 8.10 -1.39
C GLN A 188 11.73 8.76 -1.72
N ASN A 189 10.98 8.22 -2.67
CA ASN A 189 9.62 8.67 -3.00
C ASN A 189 8.68 8.58 -1.79
N ILE A 190 8.70 7.44 -1.08
CA ILE A 190 7.92 7.26 0.15
C ILE A 190 8.33 8.28 1.22
N LEU A 191 9.62 8.44 1.47
CA LEU A 191 10.13 9.40 2.44
C LEU A 191 9.72 10.85 2.11
N GLN A 192 9.73 11.21 0.83
CA GLN A 192 9.25 12.51 0.38
C GLN A 192 7.77 12.73 0.69
N GLY A 193 6.93 11.69 0.56
CA GLY A 193 5.52 11.75 0.95
C GLY A 193 5.33 12.09 2.43
N TRP A 194 6.06 11.43 3.32
CA TRP A 194 6.06 11.72 4.75
C TRP A 194 6.53 13.14 5.07
N LYS A 195 7.56 13.62 4.38
CA LYS A 195 8.08 14.99 4.53
C LYS A 195 7.06 16.02 4.03
N ALA A 196 6.46 15.80 2.87
CA ALA A 196 5.49 16.70 2.27
C ALA A 196 4.21 16.81 3.10
N ALA A 197 3.76 15.71 3.71
CA ALA A 197 2.63 15.69 4.65
C ALA A 197 2.93 16.41 6.00
N GLY A 198 4.18 16.84 6.23
CA GLY A 198 4.59 17.46 7.50
C GLY A 198 4.76 16.49 8.67
N ILE A 199 4.35 15.23 8.51
CA ILE A 199 4.38 14.20 9.57
C ILE A 199 5.81 13.91 9.99
N TRP A 200 6.74 13.84 9.03
CA TRP A 200 8.16 13.64 9.32
C TRP A 200 8.74 14.68 10.26
N LYS A 201 8.40 15.95 10.04
CA LYS A 201 8.84 17.05 10.90
C LYS A 201 8.27 16.94 12.31
N ALA A 202 6.99 16.59 12.43
CA ALA A 202 6.32 16.39 13.72
C ALA A 202 6.97 15.25 14.52
N VAL A 203 7.20 14.10 13.90
CA VAL A 203 7.86 12.93 14.54
C VAL A 203 9.29 13.28 14.97
N LYS A 204 10.05 13.98 14.11
CA LYS A 204 11.42 14.41 14.44
C LYS A 204 11.43 15.40 15.62
N SER A 205 10.53 16.38 15.64
CA SER A 205 10.44 17.34 16.72
C SER A 205 10.06 16.70 18.06
N LEU A 206 9.18 15.72 18.07
CA LEU A 206 8.85 14.92 19.26
C LEU A 206 10.07 14.13 19.75
N ARG A 207 10.83 13.52 18.84
CA ARG A 207 12.06 12.80 19.16
C ARG A 207 13.14 13.72 19.73
N ASP A 208 13.32 14.89 19.14
CA ASP A 208 14.30 15.89 19.62
C ASP A 208 13.90 16.41 21.02
N ALA A 209 12.61 16.67 21.27
CA ALA A 209 12.10 17.04 22.57
C ALA A 209 12.28 15.94 23.62
N GLN A 210 12.13 14.68 23.24
CA GLN A 210 12.32 13.52 24.10
C GLN A 210 13.80 13.31 24.44
N ASN A 211 14.70 13.47 23.47
CA ASN A 211 16.15 13.43 23.72
C ASN A 211 16.60 14.51 24.71
N ILE A 212 15.94 15.68 24.72
CA ILE A 212 16.19 16.74 25.72
C ILE A 212 15.71 16.30 27.12
N MET A 213 14.59 15.57 27.20
CA MET A 213 14.10 15.02 28.47
C MET A 213 14.99 13.88 28.98
N ASP A 214 15.53 13.05 28.09
CA ASP A 214 16.38 11.90 28.46
C ASP A 214 17.79 12.29 28.93
N THR A 215 18.33 13.42 28.46
CA THR A 215 19.54 14.00 29.04
C THR A 215 19.37 14.41 30.51
N ASN A 216 18.12 14.45 31.01
CA ASN A 216 17.75 14.70 32.40
C ASN A 216 17.35 13.43 33.18
N GLY A 217 17.68 12.23 32.69
CA GLY A 217 17.58 10.98 33.45
C GLY A 217 16.32 10.12 33.20
N LEU A 218 15.55 10.39 32.17
CA LEU A 218 14.42 9.55 31.74
C LEU A 218 14.80 8.76 30.48
N VAL A 219 14.60 7.44 30.49
CA VAL A 219 14.93 6.56 29.36
C VAL A 219 13.96 6.80 28.19
N ASP A 220 14.51 7.22 27.02
CA ASP A 220 13.72 7.47 25.78
C ASP A 220 13.13 6.19 25.19
N PRO A 221 11.81 5.98 25.22
CA PRO A 221 11.19 4.85 24.56
C PRO A 221 11.21 4.95 23.02
N PHE A 222 11.58 6.11 22.45
CA PHE A 222 11.62 6.37 21.00
C PHE A 222 13.04 6.45 20.41
N SER A 223 14.09 6.43 21.23
CA SER A 223 15.50 6.47 20.77
C SER A 223 15.86 5.31 19.82
N ARG A 224 15.04 4.25 19.80
CA ARG A 224 15.18 3.06 18.96
C ARG A 224 14.33 3.08 17.68
N LEU A 225 13.56 4.13 17.44
CA LEU A 225 12.87 4.34 16.16
C LEU A 225 13.87 4.81 15.10
N THR A 226 14.79 3.95 14.71
CA THR A 226 15.49 4.10 13.44
C THR A 226 14.46 3.85 12.34
N LEU A 227 14.19 4.88 11.55
CA LEU A 227 13.63 4.67 10.24
C LEU A 227 14.58 3.71 9.54
N ILE A 228 14.03 2.58 9.17
CA ILE A 228 14.78 1.52 8.53
C ILE A 228 15.17 2.05 7.16
N ASP A 229 16.46 2.40 6.99
CA ASP A 229 17.08 2.63 5.70
C ASP A 229 16.91 1.43 4.77
#